data_4d5e6907ae63660b6ad7bd0c3bbfe86b
#
_entry.id   4d5e6907ae63660b6ad7bd0c3bbfe86b
#
_cell.length_a   1.000
_cell.length_b   1.000
_cell.length_c   1.000
_cell.angle_alpha   90.00
_cell.angle_beta   90.00
_cell.angle_gamma   90.00
#
_symmetry.space_group_name_H-M   'P 1'
#
loop_
_entity.id
_entity.type
_entity.pdbx_description
1 polymer ?
#
loop_
_entity_poly.entity_id
_entity_poly.type
_entity_poly.pdbx_seq_one_letter_code
_entity_poly.pdbx_strand_id
1 'polypeptide(L)'
;MKVIILTPIRILGEGLHASLSRRPEFCLCATVPNLPALREALNDTQPDLVLIDVTQGIDLEEVRAIAAERPGLALVALGLCEQRQEVIRCGRAGFVGYVAREATVDALCGAMLDVATGRLHCSAEISGGLLRALFRMQRDSQASCIETALTRREGEVLQLIGRGLTNKEIARELHLSTATIKHHVHGVLGKLQVARRVQAMRRVRETPWIVPSALSSHNDE
;
A
#
# COMPACT_ATOMS: atom_id res chain seq x y z
N MET A 1 12.33 -21.20 13.59
CA MET A 1 11.37 -20.38 12.82
C MET A 1 10.98 -21.13 11.56
N LYS A 2 9.69 -21.38 11.33
CA LYS A 2 9.16 -22.04 10.13
C LYS A 2 9.03 -21.05 8.98
N VAL A 3 9.59 -21.39 7.82
CA VAL A 3 9.71 -20.47 6.68
C VAL A 3 9.15 -21.12 5.42
N ILE A 4 8.40 -20.36 4.64
CA ILE A 4 8.07 -20.66 3.25
C ILE A 4 8.80 -19.67 2.34
N ILE A 5 9.31 -20.14 1.20
CA ILE A 5 9.92 -19.30 0.16
C ILE A 5 8.97 -19.26 -1.03
N LEU A 6 8.62 -18.06 -1.49
CA LEU A 6 7.91 -17.86 -2.74
C LEU A 6 8.87 -17.23 -3.75
N THR A 7 9.21 -17.96 -4.79
CA THR A 7 9.97 -17.47 -5.95
C THR A 7 9.63 -18.27 -7.20
N PRO A 8 9.37 -17.62 -8.34
CA PRO A 8 9.20 -18.31 -9.62
C PRO A 8 10.54 -18.80 -10.21
N ILE A 9 11.65 -18.36 -9.64
CA ILE A 9 13.01 -18.71 -10.11
C ILE A 9 13.48 -19.96 -9.37
N ARG A 10 13.39 -21.11 -10.03
CA ARG A 10 13.69 -22.41 -9.43
C ARG A 10 15.11 -22.50 -8.83
N ILE A 11 16.11 -22.03 -9.55
CA ILE A 11 17.51 -22.07 -9.07
C ILE A 11 17.71 -21.18 -7.83
N LEU A 12 17.01 -20.06 -7.74
CA LEU A 12 17.03 -19.20 -6.55
C LEU A 12 16.38 -19.92 -5.37
N GLY A 13 15.22 -20.53 -5.57
CA GLY A 13 14.52 -21.30 -4.55
C GLY A 13 15.36 -22.46 -4.00
N GLU A 14 15.97 -23.25 -4.89
CA GLU A 14 16.84 -24.37 -4.53
C GLU A 14 18.11 -23.88 -3.79
N GLY A 15 18.72 -22.78 -4.24
CA GLY A 15 19.88 -22.16 -3.59
C GLY A 15 19.60 -21.62 -2.20
N LEU A 16 18.46 -20.94 -2.04
CA LEU A 16 18.00 -20.44 -0.73
C LEU A 16 17.65 -21.59 0.21
N HIS A 17 16.97 -22.62 -0.33
CA HIS A 17 16.68 -23.83 0.43
C HIS A 17 17.95 -24.46 0.99
N ALA A 18 18.93 -24.72 0.13
CA ALA A 18 20.21 -25.33 0.53
C ALA A 18 20.96 -24.46 1.55
N SER A 19 20.90 -23.12 1.40
CA SER A 19 21.61 -22.19 2.29
C SER A 19 20.95 -22.09 3.66
N LEU A 20 19.60 -22.00 3.70
CA LEU A 20 18.85 -21.85 4.96
C LEU A 20 18.74 -23.17 5.74
N SER A 21 18.67 -24.32 5.05
CA SER A 21 18.63 -25.65 5.69
C SER A 21 19.89 -26.01 6.47
N ARG A 22 21.01 -25.31 6.23
CA ARG A 22 22.24 -25.47 7.00
C ARG A 22 22.23 -24.73 8.34
N ARG A 23 21.19 -23.94 8.60
CA ARG A 23 21.09 -23.09 9.77
C ARG A 23 19.98 -23.60 10.69
N PRO A 24 20.30 -23.96 11.94
CA PRO A 24 19.35 -24.58 12.86
C PRO A 24 18.19 -23.64 13.26
N GLU A 25 18.36 -22.32 13.05
CA GLU A 25 17.34 -21.32 13.36
C GLU A 25 16.13 -21.39 12.42
N PHE A 26 16.31 -21.95 11.21
CA PHE A 26 15.28 -21.99 10.17
C PHE A 26 14.82 -23.42 9.88
N CYS A 27 13.52 -23.60 9.82
CA CYS A 27 12.86 -24.82 9.38
C CYS A 27 12.07 -24.50 8.10
N LEU A 28 12.58 -24.92 6.93
CA LEU A 28 11.91 -24.70 5.67
C LEU A 28 10.75 -25.67 5.50
N CYS A 29 9.54 -25.12 5.36
CA CYS A 29 8.32 -25.87 5.17
C CYS A 29 8.06 -26.18 3.70
N ALA A 30 8.25 -25.18 2.83
CA ALA A 30 8.01 -25.31 1.39
C ALA A 30 8.77 -24.22 0.59
N THR A 31 8.98 -24.49 -0.69
CA THR A 31 9.32 -23.51 -1.71
C THR A 31 8.27 -23.57 -2.80
N VAL A 32 7.62 -22.45 -3.07
CA VAL A 32 6.45 -22.37 -3.97
C VAL A 32 6.70 -21.34 -5.09
N PRO A 33 6.16 -21.58 -6.30
CA PRO A 33 6.47 -20.72 -7.45
C PRO A 33 5.58 -19.48 -7.60
N ASN A 34 4.42 -19.45 -6.95
CA ASN A 34 3.41 -18.40 -7.14
C ASN A 34 2.47 -18.26 -5.94
N LEU A 35 1.63 -17.22 -5.94
CA LEU A 35 0.67 -16.93 -4.87
C LEU A 35 -0.41 -18.01 -4.69
N PRO A 36 -1.01 -18.61 -5.73
CA PRO A 36 -1.93 -19.73 -5.56
C PRO A 36 -1.31 -20.90 -4.80
N ALA A 37 -0.11 -21.33 -5.19
CA ALA A 37 0.61 -22.40 -4.48
C ALA A 37 1.00 -22.00 -3.04
N LEU A 38 1.27 -20.71 -2.81
CA LEU A 38 1.49 -20.19 -1.46
C LEU A 38 0.23 -20.36 -0.60
N ARG A 39 -0.95 -20.00 -1.13
CA ARG A 39 -2.22 -20.15 -0.40
C ARG A 39 -2.49 -21.59 -0.01
N GLU A 40 -2.23 -22.55 -0.91
CA GLU A 40 -2.33 -23.99 -0.62
C GLU A 40 -1.37 -24.38 0.50
N ALA A 41 -0.08 -24.04 0.38
CA ALA A 41 0.92 -24.33 1.39
C ALA A 41 0.61 -23.70 2.76
N LEU A 42 0.01 -22.51 2.79
CA LEU A 42 -0.44 -21.85 4.02
C LEU A 42 -1.63 -22.54 4.71
N ASN A 43 -2.43 -23.34 3.98
CA ASN A 43 -3.52 -24.13 4.55
C ASN A 43 -2.98 -25.40 5.23
N ASP A 44 -1.91 -25.97 4.68
CA ASP A 44 -1.32 -27.23 5.17
C ASP A 44 -0.29 -26.98 6.28
N THR A 45 0.30 -25.79 6.32
CA THR A 45 1.37 -25.43 7.25
C THR A 45 1.04 -24.13 7.96
N GLN A 46 1.64 -23.95 9.13
CA GLN A 46 1.58 -22.67 9.87
C GLN A 46 3.00 -22.11 9.95
N PRO A 47 3.48 -21.41 8.90
CA PRO A 47 4.79 -20.78 8.93
C PRO A 47 4.77 -19.54 9.81
N ASP A 48 5.93 -19.21 10.39
CA ASP A 48 6.14 -17.97 11.11
C ASP A 48 6.44 -16.82 10.13
N LEU A 49 7.05 -17.15 8.96
CA LEU A 49 7.51 -16.19 7.99
C LEU A 49 7.38 -16.72 6.56
N VAL A 50 7.00 -15.83 5.64
CA VAL A 50 7.08 -16.07 4.19
C VAL A 50 8.07 -15.10 3.58
N LEU A 51 9.10 -15.64 2.92
CA LEU A 51 10.05 -14.88 2.10
C LEU A 51 9.50 -14.83 0.66
N ILE A 52 9.21 -13.64 0.17
CA ILE A 52 8.57 -13.42 -1.14
C ILE A 52 9.51 -12.70 -2.08
N ASP A 53 9.88 -13.35 -3.18
CA ASP A 53 10.66 -12.74 -4.26
C ASP A 53 9.81 -11.72 -5.02
N VAL A 54 10.19 -10.44 -4.90
CA VAL A 54 9.49 -9.32 -5.57
C VAL A 54 10.16 -8.90 -6.88
N THR A 55 11.24 -9.55 -7.27
CA THR A 55 12.05 -9.15 -8.45
C THR A 55 11.34 -9.38 -9.78
N GLN A 56 10.41 -10.34 -9.84
CA GLN A 56 9.71 -10.74 -11.06
C GLN A 56 8.33 -10.10 -11.23
N GLY A 57 8.00 -9.16 -10.36
CA GLY A 57 6.67 -8.57 -10.30
C GLY A 57 5.68 -9.53 -9.64
N ILE A 58 5.15 -9.13 -8.50
CA ILE A 58 4.13 -9.88 -7.75
C ILE A 58 2.89 -9.01 -7.60
N ASP A 59 1.73 -9.64 -7.57
CA ASP A 59 0.48 -8.94 -7.27
C ASP A 59 0.44 -8.54 -5.79
N LEU A 60 0.70 -7.26 -5.54
CA LEU A 60 0.74 -6.71 -4.18
C LEU A 60 -0.65 -6.62 -3.53
N GLU A 61 -1.74 -6.58 -4.29
CA GLU A 61 -3.09 -6.61 -3.74
C GLU A 61 -3.42 -8.01 -3.22
N GLU A 62 -3.01 -9.06 -3.94
CA GLU A 62 -3.17 -10.42 -3.47
C GLU A 62 -2.28 -10.70 -2.23
N VAL A 63 -1.06 -10.19 -2.20
CA VAL A 63 -0.18 -10.26 -1.01
C VAL A 63 -0.84 -9.55 0.17
N ARG A 64 -1.44 -8.38 -0.04
CA ARG A 64 -2.16 -7.63 0.98
C ARG A 64 -3.36 -8.41 1.54
N ALA A 65 -4.09 -9.11 0.68
CA ALA A 65 -5.18 -9.97 1.12
C ALA A 65 -4.67 -11.08 2.05
N ILE A 66 -3.56 -11.76 1.69
CA ILE A 66 -2.92 -12.78 2.53
C ILE A 66 -2.48 -12.20 3.88
N ALA A 67 -1.87 -11.02 3.89
CA ALA A 67 -1.45 -10.35 5.12
C ALA A 67 -2.64 -10.02 6.03
N ALA A 68 -3.76 -9.57 5.46
CA ALA A 68 -4.98 -9.26 6.21
C ALA A 68 -5.67 -10.52 6.78
N GLU A 69 -5.66 -11.62 6.03
CA GLU A 69 -6.23 -12.90 6.45
C GLU A 69 -5.40 -13.56 7.57
N ARG A 70 -4.10 -13.23 7.68
CA ARG A 70 -3.14 -13.88 8.60
C ARG A 70 -2.28 -12.85 9.33
N PRO A 71 -2.83 -12.10 10.30
CA PRO A 71 -2.12 -10.98 10.95
C PRO A 71 -0.87 -11.39 11.77
N GLY A 72 -0.72 -12.68 12.08
CA GLY A 72 0.46 -13.21 12.76
C GLY A 72 1.58 -13.68 11.83
N LEU A 73 1.35 -13.68 10.50
CA LEU A 73 2.32 -14.12 9.50
C LEU A 73 3.25 -12.97 9.12
N ALA A 74 4.55 -13.16 9.27
CA ALA A 74 5.54 -12.20 8.83
C ALA A 74 5.83 -12.34 7.33
N LEU A 75 5.60 -11.29 6.54
CA LEU A 75 5.95 -11.24 5.13
C LEU A 75 7.23 -10.44 4.94
N VAL A 76 8.25 -11.03 4.29
CA VAL A 76 9.54 -10.39 4.00
C VAL A 76 9.75 -10.35 2.51
N ALA A 77 9.99 -9.16 1.95
CA ALA A 77 10.29 -8.98 0.53
C ALA A 77 11.75 -9.32 0.23
N LEU A 78 12.00 -10.20 -0.73
CA LEU A 78 13.33 -10.57 -1.20
C LEU A 78 13.66 -9.85 -2.51
N GLY A 79 14.85 -9.29 -2.59
CA GLY A 79 15.36 -8.65 -3.81
C GLY A 79 14.78 -7.26 -4.07
N LEU A 80 14.39 -6.55 -3.02
CA LEU A 80 13.87 -5.20 -3.12
C LEU A 80 14.97 -4.24 -3.56
N CYS A 81 14.67 -3.35 -4.51
CA CYS A 81 15.48 -2.15 -4.70
C CYS A 81 15.21 -1.18 -3.55
N GLU A 82 16.26 -0.69 -2.88
CA GLU A 82 16.12 0.26 -1.77
C GLU A 82 15.70 1.67 -2.25
N GLN A 83 14.67 1.72 -3.11
CA GLN A 83 14.00 2.94 -3.51
C GLN A 83 12.83 3.21 -2.58
N ARG A 84 12.74 4.44 -2.09
CA ARG A 84 11.68 4.85 -1.15
C ARG A 84 10.26 4.45 -1.59
N GLN A 85 9.96 4.55 -2.89
CA GLN A 85 8.64 4.21 -3.41
C GLN A 85 8.35 2.72 -3.33
N GLU A 86 9.34 1.86 -3.61
CA GLU A 86 9.19 0.41 -3.55
C GLU A 86 9.03 -0.07 -2.11
N VAL A 87 9.83 0.46 -1.17
CA VAL A 87 9.69 0.16 0.26
C VAL A 87 8.31 0.54 0.78
N ILE A 88 7.79 1.72 0.41
CA ILE A 88 6.43 2.15 0.79
C ILE A 88 5.36 1.24 0.18
N ARG A 89 5.51 0.85 -1.09
CA ARG A 89 4.57 -0.07 -1.75
C ARG A 89 4.52 -1.42 -1.06
N CYS A 90 5.68 -2.01 -0.76
CA CYS A 90 5.77 -3.26 -0.02
C CYS A 90 5.17 -3.15 1.39
N GLY A 91 5.48 -2.09 2.13
CA GLY A 91 4.89 -1.85 3.46
C GLY A 91 3.35 -1.74 3.41
N ARG A 92 2.78 -1.11 2.38
CA ARG A 92 1.32 -1.03 2.17
C ARG A 92 0.69 -2.38 1.81
N ALA A 93 1.45 -3.28 1.20
CA ALA A 93 1.03 -4.63 0.91
C ALA A 93 1.16 -5.59 2.12
N GLY A 94 1.62 -5.10 3.27
CA GLY A 94 1.71 -5.87 4.51
C GLY A 94 3.07 -6.52 4.74
N PHE A 95 4.09 -6.20 3.96
CA PHE A 95 5.45 -6.63 4.28
C PHE A 95 5.96 -5.93 5.54
N VAL A 96 6.50 -6.70 6.45
CA VAL A 96 7.07 -6.23 7.73
C VAL A 96 8.60 -6.19 7.72
N GLY A 97 9.21 -6.63 6.61
CA GLY A 97 10.66 -6.58 6.39
C GLY A 97 11.01 -6.72 4.91
N TYR A 98 12.25 -6.43 4.57
CA TYR A 98 12.77 -6.63 3.23
C TYR A 98 14.25 -7.00 3.27
N VAL A 99 14.70 -7.60 2.18
CA VAL A 99 16.10 -7.93 1.89
C VAL A 99 16.46 -7.27 0.57
N ALA A 100 17.52 -6.47 0.56
CA ALA A 100 17.98 -5.78 -0.65
C ALA A 100 18.47 -6.78 -1.70
N ARG A 101 18.44 -6.38 -2.97
CA ARG A 101 18.86 -7.22 -4.10
C ARG A 101 20.31 -7.67 -3.98
N GLU A 102 21.18 -6.82 -3.47
CA GLU A 102 22.62 -7.05 -3.31
C GLU A 102 22.99 -7.70 -1.98
N ALA A 103 21.98 -8.07 -1.16
CA ALA A 103 22.23 -8.64 0.15
C ALA A 103 22.86 -10.03 0.07
N THR A 104 23.74 -10.30 1.01
CA THR A 104 24.33 -11.65 1.21
C THR A 104 23.33 -12.57 1.92
N VAL A 105 23.56 -13.88 1.86
CA VAL A 105 22.77 -14.87 2.62
C VAL A 105 22.81 -14.59 4.13
N ASP A 106 23.92 -14.09 4.67
CA ASP A 106 24.02 -13.72 6.08
C ASP A 106 23.15 -12.52 6.43
N ALA A 107 23.10 -11.51 5.55
CA ALA A 107 22.22 -10.36 5.70
C ALA A 107 20.73 -10.77 5.59
N LEU A 108 20.39 -11.68 4.68
CA LEU A 108 19.05 -12.27 4.57
C LEU A 108 18.65 -12.94 5.90
N CYS A 109 19.50 -13.80 6.44
CA CYS A 109 19.24 -14.47 7.71
C CYS A 109 19.07 -13.49 8.88
N GLY A 110 19.93 -12.46 8.94
CA GLY A 110 19.81 -11.38 9.92
C GLY A 110 18.47 -10.65 9.83
N ALA A 111 18.06 -10.25 8.63
CA ALA A 111 16.79 -9.57 8.39
C ALA A 111 15.58 -10.43 8.79
N MET A 112 15.60 -11.74 8.49
CA MET A 112 14.52 -12.66 8.89
C MET A 112 14.43 -12.81 10.41
N LEU A 113 15.57 -12.88 11.13
CA LEU A 113 15.61 -12.94 12.58
C LEU A 113 15.18 -11.63 13.24
N ASP A 114 15.56 -10.49 12.65
CA ASP A 114 15.13 -9.18 13.13
C ASP A 114 13.60 -9.03 13.03
N VAL A 115 13.02 -9.43 11.90
CA VAL A 115 11.56 -9.43 11.71
C VAL A 115 10.87 -10.33 12.73
N ALA A 116 11.41 -11.52 13.03
CA ALA A 116 10.85 -12.42 14.04
C ALA A 116 10.84 -11.81 15.45
N THR A 117 11.74 -10.85 15.72
CA THR A 117 11.81 -10.10 16.99
C THR A 117 11.10 -8.75 16.94
N GLY A 118 10.33 -8.48 15.87
CA GLY A 118 9.59 -7.22 15.67
C GLY A 118 10.49 -6.03 15.31
N ARG A 119 11.74 -6.29 14.90
CA ARG A 119 12.67 -5.24 14.44
C ARG A 119 12.66 -5.16 12.94
N LEU A 120 12.62 -3.94 12.41
CA LEU A 120 12.78 -3.67 10.98
C LEU A 120 14.22 -3.17 10.75
N HIS A 121 15.00 -3.94 10.00
CA HIS A 121 16.29 -3.48 9.53
C HIS A 121 16.13 -2.74 8.22
N CYS A 122 16.40 -1.44 8.21
CA CYS A 122 16.45 -0.65 6.99
C CYS A 122 17.59 0.36 7.04
N SER A 123 18.09 0.77 5.88
CA SER A 123 19.17 1.76 5.80
C SER A 123 18.76 3.07 6.47
N ALA A 124 19.74 3.82 6.99
CA ALA A 124 19.47 5.13 7.63
C ALA A 124 18.79 6.11 6.67
N GLU A 125 19.09 6.02 5.37
CA GLU A 125 18.48 6.84 4.34
C GLU A 125 16.98 6.53 4.17
N ILE A 126 16.63 5.26 4.10
CA ILE A 126 15.23 4.79 4.02
C ILE A 126 14.49 5.12 5.30
N SER A 127 15.08 4.83 6.47
CA SER A 127 14.48 5.14 7.78
C SER A 127 14.19 6.63 7.91
N GLY A 128 15.17 7.49 7.60
CA GLY A 128 14.99 8.94 7.61
C GLY A 128 13.96 9.42 6.60
N GLY A 129 13.87 8.77 5.44
CA GLY A 129 12.85 9.05 4.42
C GLY A 129 11.44 8.68 4.89
N LEU A 130 11.28 7.52 5.50
CA LEU A 130 10.01 7.04 6.07
C LEU A 130 9.54 7.91 7.23
N LEU A 131 10.43 8.26 8.17
CA LEU A 131 10.12 9.16 9.28
C LEU A 131 9.66 10.53 8.80
N ARG A 132 10.38 11.12 7.82
CA ARG A 132 9.95 12.38 7.21
C ARG A 132 8.58 12.27 6.52
N ALA A 133 8.28 11.13 5.90
CA ALA A 133 6.98 10.88 5.29
C ALA A 133 5.88 10.78 6.37
N LEU A 134 6.11 10.03 7.44
CA LEU A 134 5.18 9.91 8.57
C LEU A 134 4.91 11.27 9.23
N PHE A 135 5.96 12.07 9.50
CA PHE A 135 5.78 13.41 10.06
C PHE A 135 5.05 14.37 9.12
N ARG A 136 5.21 14.23 7.80
CA ARG A 136 4.40 14.98 6.83
C ARG A 136 2.95 14.53 6.87
N MET A 137 2.69 13.22 6.86
CA MET A 137 1.32 12.68 6.97
C MET A 137 0.64 13.10 8.28
N GLN A 138 1.37 13.13 9.41
CA GLN A 138 0.84 13.64 10.67
C GLN A 138 0.57 15.14 10.65
N ARG A 139 1.45 15.94 10.02
CA ARG A 139 1.21 17.39 9.82
C ARG A 139 0.01 17.61 8.90
N ASP A 140 -0.07 16.87 7.80
CA ASP A 140 -1.21 16.92 6.88
C ASP A 140 -2.49 16.42 7.55
N SER A 141 -2.41 15.40 8.42
CA SER A 141 -3.55 14.91 9.22
C SER A 141 -3.94 15.89 10.33
N GLN A 142 -2.99 16.54 11.00
CA GLN A 142 -3.30 17.55 12.02
C GLN A 142 -3.79 18.87 11.40
N ALA A 143 -3.27 19.26 10.25
CA ALA A 143 -3.83 20.37 9.46
C ALA A 143 -5.19 19.98 8.86
N SER A 144 -5.40 18.70 8.52
CA SER A 144 -6.62 18.15 7.96
C SER A 144 -7.74 17.97 9.01
N CYS A 145 -7.41 17.80 10.29
CA CYS A 145 -8.44 17.63 11.34
C CYS A 145 -9.14 18.92 11.74
N ILE A 146 -8.64 20.10 11.35
CA ILE A 146 -9.25 21.37 11.79
C ILE A 146 -9.89 22.17 10.63
N GLU A 147 -9.50 21.99 9.37
CA GLU A 147 -10.02 22.85 8.29
C GLU A 147 -10.36 22.22 6.94
N THR A 148 -10.15 20.92 6.69
CA THR A 148 -10.25 20.36 5.33
C THR A 148 -11.24 19.21 5.13
N ALA A 149 -12.13 18.93 6.06
CA ALA A 149 -13.26 18.06 5.75
C ALA A 149 -14.15 18.77 4.72
N LEU A 150 -14.23 18.21 3.51
CA LEU A 150 -15.20 18.66 2.52
C LEU A 150 -16.60 18.53 3.15
N THR A 151 -17.38 19.59 3.13
CA THR A 151 -18.79 19.48 3.47
C THR A 151 -19.47 18.50 2.50
N ARG A 152 -20.60 17.91 2.89
CA ARG A 152 -21.36 17.02 2.01
C ARG A 152 -21.56 17.63 0.62
N ARG A 153 -21.88 18.92 0.55
CA ARG A 153 -22.12 19.63 -0.71
C ARG A 153 -20.84 19.85 -1.55
N GLU A 154 -19.72 20.09 -0.90
CA GLU A 154 -18.41 20.17 -1.57
C GLU A 154 -17.97 18.81 -2.09
N GLY A 155 -18.27 17.72 -1.39
CA GLY A 155 -18.04 16.35 -1.85
C GLY A 155 -18.83 16.02 -3.11
N GLU A 156 -20.13 16.34 -3.14
CA GLU A 156 -21.01 16.21 -4.32
C GLU A 156 -20.45 16.98 -5.52
N VAL A 157 -20.05 18.23 -5.31
CA VAL A 157 -19.45 19.09 -6.35
C VAL A 157 -18.12 18.50 -6.84
N LEU A 158 -17.26 18.00 -5.94
CA LEU A 158 -15.98 17.38 -6.30
C LEU A 158 -16.16 16.12 -7.15
N GLN A 159 -17.15 15.29 -6.82
CA GLN A 159 -17.49 14.10 -7.60
C GLN A 159 -17.87 14.46 -9.04
N LEU A 160 -18.71 15.48 -9.22
CA LEU A 160 -19.14 15.95 -10.53
C LEU A 160 -17.99 16.64 -11.31
N ILE A 161 -17.06 17.31 -10.61
CA ILE A 161 -15.79 17.78 -11.18
C ILE A 161 -14.98 16.60 -11.70
N GLY A 162 -14.85 15.52 -10.94
CA GLY A 162 -14.14 14.30 -11.34
C GLY A 162 -14.72 13.68 -12.63
N ARG A 163 -16.04 13.74 -12.80
CA ARG A 163 -16.76 13.33 -14.04
C ARG A 163 -16.57 14.29 -15.20
N GLY A 164 -15.97 15.46 -14.99
CA GLY A 164 -15.67 16.44 -16.05
C GLY A 164 -16.77 17.46 -16.33
N LEU A 165 -17.85 17.51 -15.53
CA LEU A 165 -18.98 18.42 -15.75
C LEU A 165 -18.56 19.89 -15.56
N THR A 166 -19.10 20.79 -16.37
CA THR A 166 -18.93 22.24 -16.21
C THR A 166 -19.76 22.79 -15.04
N ASN A 167 -19.45 24.00 -14.55
CA ASN A 167 -20.23 24.61 -13.47
C ASN A 167 -21.72 24.78 -13.81
N LYS A 168 -22.06 24.92 -15.10
CA LYS A 168 -23.44 25.05 -15.56
C LYS A 168 -24.18 23.70 -15.51
N GLU A 169 -23.49 22.60 -15.85
CA GLU A 169 -24.01 21.24 -15.76
C GLU A 169 -24.16 20.82 -14.30
N ILE A 170 -23.15 21.07 -13.45
CA ILE A 170 -23.21 20.83 -12.01
C ILE A 170 -24.39 21.59 -11.37
N ALA A 171 -24.60 22.85 -11.78
CA ALA A 171 -25.71 23.65 -11.29
C ALA A 171 -27.06 23.03 -11.63
N ARG A 172 -27.22 22.46 -12.81
CA ARG A 172 -28.44 21.75 -13.24
C ARG A 172 -28.63 20.46 -12.44
N GLU A 173 -27.57 19.63 -12.34
CA GLU A 173 -27.58 18.35 -11.64
C GLU A 173 -27.95 18.51 -10.16
N LEU A 174 -27.42 19.56 -9.52
CA LEU A 174 -27.62 19.82 -8.10
C LEU A 174 -28.74 20.78 -7.78
N HIS A 175 -29.50 21.23 -8.79
CA HIS A 175 -30.59 22.21 -8.68
C HIS A 175 -30.20 23.51 -7.96
N LEU A 176 -29.02 24.05 -8.28
CA LEU A 176 -28.44 25.26 -7.70
C LEU A 176 -28.15 26.32 -8.76
N SER A 177 -27.89 27.56 -8.29
CA SER A 177 -27.40 28.61 -9.17
C SER A 177 -25.94 28.37 -9.57
N THR A 178 -25.55 28.80 -10.79
CA THR A 178 -24.14 28.75 -11.21
C THR A 178 -23.20 29.59 -10.34
N ALA A 179 -23.73 30.63 -9.69
CA ALA A 179 -22.96 31.43 -8.71
C ALA A 179 -22.67 30.63 -7.46
N THR A 180 -23.63 29.88 -6.94
CA THR A 180 -23.45 28.98 -5.78
C THR A 180 -22.42 27.90 -6.09
N ILE A 181 -22.49 27.29 -7.29
CA ILE A 181 -21.50 26.28 -7.71
C ILE A 181 -20.09 26.87 -7.82
N LYS A 182 -19.94 28.08 -8.36
CA LYS A 182 -18.62 28.76 -8.38
C LYS A 182 -18.04 28.91 -6.98
N HIS A 183 -18.88 29.26 -5.98
CA HIS A 183 -18.44 29.37 -4.59
C HIS A 183 -18.00 28.00 -4.03
N HIS A 184 -18.79 26.95 -4.23
CA HIS A 184 -18.39 25.59 -3.80
C HIS A 184 -17.14 25.09 -4.51
N VAL A 185 -16.98 25.33 -5.81
CA VAL A 185 -15.77 24.97 -6.57
C VAL A 185 -14.54 25.69 -5.99
N HIS A 186 -14.68 26.98 -5.67
CA HIS A 186 -13.58 27.73 -5.03
C HIS A 186 -13.20 27.15 -3.67
N GLY A 187 -14.18 26.83 -2.82
CA GLY A 187 -13.97 26.16 -1.53
C GLY A 187 -13.30 24.79 -1.67
N VAL A 188 -13.75 23.98 -2.63
CA VAL A 188 -13.16 22.66 -2.94
C VAL A 188 -11.70 22.80 -3.38
N LEU A 189 -11.39 23.71 -4.30
CA LEU A 189 -10.03 23.93 -4.79
C LEU A 189 -9.10 24.41 -3.65
N GLY A 190 -9.58 25.31 -2.79
CA GLY A 190 -8.85 25.77 -1.60
C GLY A 190 -8.56 24.63 -0.62
N LYS A 191 -9.59 23.83 -0.29
CA LYS A 191 -9.46 22.69 0.63
C LYS A 191 -8.58 21.57 0.07
N LEU A 192 -8.58 21.34 -1.24
CA LEU A 192 -7.68 20.40 -1.92
C LEU A 192 -6.27 20.98 -2.15
N GLN A 193 -6.05 22.26 -1.83
CA GLN A 193 -4.80 22.97 -2.06
C GLN A 193 -4.32 22.89 -3.52
N VAL A 194 -5.26 23.03 -4.48
CA VAL A 194 -4.96 23.01 -5.90
C VAL A 194 -5.40 24.31 -6.56
N ALA A 195 -4.53 24.85 -7.44
CA ALA A 195 -4.78 26.13 -8.10
C ALA A 195 -5.77 26.05 -9.29
N ARG A 196 -5.92 24.84 -9.88
CA ARG A 196 -6.70 24.68 -11.13
C ARG A 196 -7.63 23.48 -11.02
N ARG A 197 -8.83 23.63 -11.62
CA ARG A 197 -9.85 22.58 -11.71
C ARG A 197 -9.32 21.25 -12.29
N VAL A 198 -8.44 21.32 -13.29
CA VAL A 198 -7.84 20.12 -13.91
C VAL A 198 -7.03 19.32 -12.88
N GLN A 199 -6.39 19.98 -11.92
CA GLN A 199 -5.65 19.33 -10.84
C GLN A 199 -6.61 18.62 -9.86
N ALA A 200 -7.77 19.21 -9.57
CA ALA A 200 -8.81 18.56 -8.77
C ALA A 200 -9.38 17.33 -9.48
N MET A 201 -9.66 17.40 -10.78
CA MET A 201 -10.10 16.26 -11.59
C MET A 201 -9.09 15.11 -11.55
N ARG A 202 -7.81 15.42 -11.73
CA ARG A 202 -6.72 14.45 -11.66
C ARG A 202 -6.66 13.80 -10.29
N ARG A 203 -6.77 14.58 -9.22
CA ARG A 203 -6.73 14.11 -7.84
C ARG A 203 -7.87 13.13 -7.51
N VAL A 204 -9.08 13.39 -8.00
CA VAL A 204 -10.22 12.45 -7.86
C VAL A 204 -9.98 11.13 -8.59
N ARG A 205 -9.35 11.16 -9.76
CA ARG A 205 -9.02 9.94 -10.52
C ARG A 205 -7.91 9.11 -9.86
N GLU A 206 -6.91 9.78 -9.29
CA GLU A 206 -5.78 9.13 -8.60
C GLU A 206 -6.14 8.66 -7.19
N THR A 207 -7.17 9.26 -6.57
CA THR A 207 -7.59 9.00 -5.19
C THR A 207 -9.13 9.01 -5.07
N PRO A 208 -9.84 8.00 -5.58
CA PRO A 208 -11.31 7.96 -5.57
C PRO A 208 -11.96 8.09 -4.18
N TRP A 209 -11.27 7.65 -3.12
CA TRP A 209 -11.73 7.72 -1.72
C TRP A 209 -11.68 9.12 -1.08
N ILE A 210 -11.19 10.13 -1.78
CA ILE A 210 -11.27 11.53 -1.32
C ILE A 210 -12.71 12.05 -1.29
N VAL A 211 -13.60 11.40 -2.04
CA VAL A 211 -15.02 11.71 -2.04
C VAL A 211 -15.70 10.87 -0.95
N PRO A 212 -16.39 11.48 0.04
CA PRO A 212 -17.08 10.73 1.09
C PRO A 212 -18.07 9.72 0.51
N SER A 213 -17.96 8.44 0.93
CA SER A 213 -18.76 7.29 0.44
C SER A 213 -20.26 7.35 0.73
N ALA A 214 -20.80 8.44 1.23
CA ALA A 214 -22.19 8.55 1.69
C ALA A 214 -23.25 8.71 0.57
N LEU A 215 -22.89 8.53 -0.71
CA LEU A 215 -23.80 8.79 -1.84
C LEU A 215 -24.11 7.57 -2.73
N SER A 216 -23.76 6.35 -2.31
CA SER A 216 -24.05 5.12 -3.10
C SER A 216 -25.40 4.45 -2.77
N SER A 217 -26.25 5.06 -1.99
CA SER A 217 -27.57 4.48 -1.66
C SER A 217 -28.69 5.48 -1.95
N HIS A 218 -29.02 5.67 -3.21
CA HIS A 218 -30.36 6.07 -3.67
C HIS A 218 -30.42 5.92 -5.20
N ASN A 219 -30.62 4.68 -5.65
CA ASN A 219 -31.31 4.36 -6.89
C ASN A 219 -31.76 2.89 -6.78
N ASP A 220 -32.89 2.70 -6.14
CA ASP A 220 -33.85 1.63 -6.43
C ASP A 220 -35.16 2.04 -5.74
N GLU A 221 -36.00 2.75 -6.49
CA GLU A 221 -37.48 2.66 -6.51
C GLU A 221 -37.99 3.42 -7.72
#